data_871bfb1d1aa75e2494c14cfc834269cd
#
_entry.id   871bfb1d1aa75e2494c14cfc834269cd
#
_cell.length_a   1.000
_cell.length_b   1.000
_cell.length_c   1.000
_cell.angle_alpha   90.00
_cell.angle_beta   90.00
_cell.angle_gamma   90.00
#
_symmetry.space_group_name_H-M   'P 1'
#
loop_
_entity.id
_entity.type
_entity.pdbx_description
1 polymer ?
#
loop_
_entity_poly.entity_id
_entity_poly.type
_entity_poly.pdbx_seq_one_letter_code
_entity_poly.pdbx_strand_id
1 'polypeptide(L)'
;MRVTDVIAGQRRQPNQVLRLAAAVESGSEHPIGAAIVAAAHERGLAIPAANAFTAVAGHGVRAQVNGGPVVVGRRKLVDEQHLVLPDHLAAAAVEQEERGRTAVFVGQDGQVVGVLAVADTVKDDAADVVGRLHAMGLQVAMITGDNARTAAAIAKQVGIEKVLAEVLPQDKVAEVRRLQDQGRVVAMVGDGVNDAPALVQADLGIAIGTGTDVAIEASDITLMSGRLDGVVRAIELSRQTLRTIYQNLGWAFGYNTAAIPLAALGALNPVVAGAAMGFSSVSVVTNSLRLRRFGRDGRTA
;
A
#
# COMPACT_ATOMS: atom_id res chain seq x y z
N MET A 1 10.24 2.03 -7.69
CA MET A 1 11.49 2.38 -6.94
C MET A 1 12.62 2.75 -7.91
N ARG A 2 13.48 3.72 -7.55
CA ARG A 2 14.68 4.11 -8.31
C ARG A 2 15.78 4.62 -7.37
N VAL A 3 17.03 4.46 -7.76
CA VAL A 3 18.18 5.09 -7.07
C VAL A 3 18.19 6.57 -7.42
N THR A 4 18.13 7.45 -6.41
CA THR A 4 18.13 8.90 -6.61
C THR A 4 19.52 9.50 -6.39
N ASP A 5 20.26 8.97 -5.41
CA ASP A 5 21.58 9.45 -5.07
C ASP A 5 22.51 8.28 -4.71
N VAL A 6 23.79 8.49 -4.95
CA VAL A 6 24.87 7.57 -4.57
C VAL A 6 25.94 8.38 -3.85
N ILE A 7 26.06 8.21 -2.55
CA ILE A 7 27.01 8.90 -1.69
C ILE A 7 28.18 7.94 -1.39
N ALA A 8 29.37 8.31 -1.83
CA ALA A 8 30.56 7.48 -1.64
C ALA A 8 31.40 7.93 -0.45
N GLY A 9 32.04 6.97 0.21
CA GLY A 9 33.06 7.25 1.23
C GLY A 9 34.32 7.89 0.64
N GLN A 10 35.16 8.46 1.50
CA GLN A 10 36.30 9.33 1.13
C GLN A 10 37.31 8.73 0.12
N ARG A 11 37.35 7.41 -0.05
CA ARG A 11 38.30 6.71 -0.95
C ARG A 11 37.64 6.01 -2.13
N ARG A 12 36.34 6.28 -2.39
CA ARG A 12 35.57 5.62 -3.43
C ARG A 12 34.86 6.64 -4.32
N GLN A 13 34.61 6.27 -5.55
CA GLN A 13 33.74 7.03 -6.45
C GLN A 13 32.30 6.49 -6.38
N PRO A 14 31.28 7.33 -6.58
CA PRO A 14 29.88 6.89 -6.58
C PRO A 14 29.61 5.69 -7.49
N ASN A 15 30.16 5.67 -8.70
CA ASN A 15 30.00 4.57 -9.63
C ASN A 15 30.64 3.25 -9.14
N GLN A 16 31.70 3.30 -8.34
CA GLN A 16 32.30 2.09 -7.73
C GLN A 16 31.38 1.51 -6.67
N VAL A 17 30.77 2.36 -5.83
CA VAL A 17 29.79 1.94 -4.81
C VAL A 17 28.58 1.31 -5.47
N LEU A 18 28.04 1.97 -6.51
CA LEU A 18 26.88 1.45 -7.24
C LEU A 18 27.16 0.10 -7.92
N ARG A 19 28.37 -0.07 -8.51
CA ARG A 19 28.78 -1.35 -9.08
C ARG A 19 28.86 -2.49 -8.07
N LEU A 20 29.40 -2.22 -6.88
CA LEU A 20 29.48 -3.22 -5.81
C LEU A 20 28.07 -3.62 -5.33
N ALA A 21 27.21 -2.63 -5.10
CA ALA A 21 25.84 -2.88 -4.71
C ALA A 21 25.08 -3.68 -5.77
N ALA A 22 25.19 -3.29 -7.04
CA ALA A 22 24.53 -3.99 -8.14
C ALA A 22 25.02 -5.42 -8.31
N ALA A 23 26.31 -5.68 -8.07
CA ALA A 23 26.85 -7.04 -8.11
C ALA A 23 26.19 -7.97 -7.09
N VAL A 24 26.03 -7.49 -5.86
CA VAL A 24 25.39 -8.26 -4.78
C VAL A 24 23.88 -8.39 -5.03
N GLU A 25 23.23 -7.32 -5.42
CA GLU A 25 21.78 -7.28 -5.64
C GLU A 25 21.32 -7.98 -6.95
N SER A 26 22.24 -8.33 -7.85
CA SER A 26 21.90 -9.13 -9.05
C SER A 26 21.31 -10.51 -8.74
N GLY A 27 21.52 -11.02 -7.52
CA GLY A 27 20.90 -12.25 -7.03
C GLY A 27 19.62 -12.03 -6.22
N SER A 28 19.16 -10.79 -6.08
CA SER A 28 18.01 -10.41 -5.24
C SER A 28 16.74 -10.23 -6.07
N GLU A 29 15.63 -10.78 -5.60
CA GLU A 29 14.29 -10.53 -6.17
C GLU A 29 13.61 -9.29 -5.56
N HIS A 30 14.27 -8.60 -4.63
CA HIS A 30 13.70 -7.45 -3.94
C HIS A 30 13.62 -6.22 -4.86
N PRO A 31 12.54 -5.41 -4.83
CA PRO A 31 12.40 -4.21 -5.67
C PRO A 31 13.54 -3.19 -5.53
N ILE A 32 14.14 -3.06 -4.34
CA ILE A 32 15.33 -2.23 -4.10
C ILE A 32 16.52 -2.78 -4.91
N GLY A 33 16.73 -4.09 -4.91
CA GLY A 33 17.78 -4.73 -5.69
C GLY A 33 17.62 -4.48 -7.18
N ALA A 34 16.43 -4.69 -7.71
CA ALA A 34 16.11 -4.40 -9.11
C ALA A 34 16.38 -2.92 -9.47
N ALA A 35 16.04 -1.97 -8.59
CA ALA A 35 16.31 -0.55 -8.80
C ALA A 35 17.82 -0.22 -8.81
N ILE A 36 18.60 -0.88 -7.97
CA ILE A 36 20.07 -0.69 -7.90
C ILE A 36 20.74 -1.25 -9.17
N VAL A 37 20.34 -2.44 -9.62
CA VAL A 37 20.84 -3.06 -10.84
C VAL A 37 20.48 -2.22 -12.06
N ALA A 38 19.22 -1.76 -12.15
CA ALA A 38 18.77 -0.88 -13.24
C ALA A 38 19.60 0.42 -13.31
N ALA A 39 19.83 1.07 -12.16
CA ALA A 39 20.65 2.29 -12.11
C ALA A 39 22.11 2.08 -12.55
N ALA A 40 22.69 0.90 -12.27
CA ALA A 40 24.01 0.55 -12.75
C ALA A 40 24.03 0.36 -14.28
N HIS A 41 23.01 -0.30 -14.83
CA HIS A 41 22.87 -0.46 -16.29
C HIS A 41 22.63 0.88 -17.01
N GLU A 42 21.78 1.75 -16.48
CA GLU A 42 21.52 3.09 -17.02
C GLU A 42 22.79 3.95 -17.10
N ARG A 43 23.73 3.75 -16.16
CA ARG A 43 25.04 4.42 -16.18
C ARG A 43 26.10 3.69 -16.99
N GLY A 44 25.73 2.62 -17.69
CA GLY A 44 26.67 1.83 -18.51
C GLY A 44 27.78 1.13 -17.69
N LEU A 45 27.53 0.82 -16.40
CA LEU A 45 28.52 0.22 -15.54
C LEU A 45 28.60 -1.29 -15.77
N ALA A 46 29.81 -1.83 -15.96
CA ALA A 46 30.03 -3.27 -15.96
C ALA A 46 29.86 -3.82 -14.54
N ILE A 47 28.86 -4.66 -14.34
CA ILE A 47 28.56 -5.28 -13.05
C ILE A 47 29.43 -6.53 -12.90
N PRO A 48 30.29 -6.63 -11.87
CA PRO A 48 31.10 -7.82 -11.63
C PRO A 48 30.24 -8.99 -11.15
N ALA A 49 30.72 -10.20 -11.39
CA ALA A 49 30.07 -11.40 -10.87
C ALA A 49 30.16 -11.46 -9.34
N ALA A 50 29.06 -11.83 -8.71
CA ALA A 50 29.00 -12.11 -7.27
C ALA A 50 28.83 -13.61 -7.03
N ASN A 51 29.48 -14.12 -5.99
CA ASN A 51 29.39 -15.50 -5.56
C ASN A 51 28.92 -15.58 -4.10
N ALA A 52 28.47 -16.75 -3.66
CA ALA A 52 28.02 -17.01 -2.29
C ALA A 52 26.95 -15.99 -1.80
N PHE A 53 25.97 -15.71 -2.65
CA PHE A 53 24.84 -14.84 -2.32
C PHE A 53 24.05 -15.40 -1.13
N THR A 54 23.72 -14.54 -0.18
CA THR A 54 22.87 -14.87 0.97
C THR A 54 21.97 -13.70 1.29
N ALA A 55 20.66 -13.95 1.29
CA ALA A 55 19.68 -12.98 1.76
C ALA A 55 19.55 -13.05 3.29
N VAL A 56 19.52 -11.86 3.92
CA VAL A 56 19.22 -11.70 5.35
C VAL A 56 17.83 -11.09 5.45
N ALA A 57 16.86 -11.91 5.82
CA ALA A 57 15.45 -11.54 5.76
C ALA A 57 15.15 -10.20 6.47
N GLY A 58 14.57 -9.24 5.74
CA GLY A 58 14.21 -7.92 6.22
C GLY A 58 15.37 -6.94 6.44
N HIS A 59 16.66 -7.38 6.31
CA HIS A 59 17.82 -6.54 6.63
C HIS A 59 18.69 -6.22 5.41
N GLY A 60 18.77 -7.13 4.43
CA GLY A 60 19.56 -6.92 3.22
C GLY A 60 20.16 -8.20 2.68
N VAL A 61 21.26 -8.07 1.95
CA VAL A 61 21.94 -9.17 1.25
C VAL A 61 23.46 -9.08 1.43
N ARG A 62 24.14 -10.22 1.26
CA ARG A 62 25.60 -10.31 1.26
C ARG A 62 26.07 -11.26 0.18
N ALA A 63 27.22 -10.97 -0.40
CA ALA A 63 27.89 -11.85 -1.36
C ALA A 63 29.38 -11.60 -1.39
N GLN A 64 30.11 -12.42 -2.14
CA GLN A 64 31.53 -12.19 -2.43
C GLN A 64 31.65 -11.53 -3.81
N VAL A 65 32.34 -10.40 -3.87
CA VAL A 65 32.59 -9.66 -5.12
C VAL A 65 34.12 -9.44 -5.23
N ASN A 66 34.71 -9.89 -6.34
CA ASN A 66 36.17 -9.83 -6.55
C ASN A 66 36.99 -10.46 -5.40
N GLY A 67 36.48 -11.52 -4.78
CA GLY A 67 37.15 -12.24 -3.70
C GLY A 67 37.03 -11.63 -2.31
N GLY A 68 36.32 -10.49 -2.16
CA GLY A 68 36.06 -9.85 -0.87
C GLY A 68 34.57 -9.87 -0.51
N PRO A 69 34.22 -9.91 0.81
CA PRO A 69 32.84 -9.85 1.26
C PRO A 69 32.26 -8.46 1.05
N VAL A 70 31.06 -8.42 0.45
CA VAL A 70 30.27 -7.19 0.28
C VAL A 70 28.88 -7.39 0.90
N VAL A 71 28.43 -6.39 1.61
CA VAL A 71 27.15 -6.35 2.30
C VAL A 71 26.32 -5.17 1.76
N VAL A 72 25.07 -5.40 1.43
CA VAL A 72 24.14 -4.35 0.98
C VAL A 72 22.86 -4.47 1.80
N GLY A 73 22.48 -3.40 2.50
CA GLY A 73 21.28 -3.46 3.33
C GLY A 73 21.03 -2.24 4.20
N ARG A 74 20.10 -2.40 5.14
CA ARG A 74 19.68 -1.36 6.07
C ARG A 74 20.69 -1.18 7.20
N ARG A 75 20.55 -0.11 7.96
CA ARG A 75 21.37 0.21 9.13
C ARG A 75 21.53 -0.98 10.08
N LYS A 76 20.45 -1.72 10.32
CA LYS A 76 20.46 -2.88 11.21
C LYS A 76 21.46 -3.96 10.75
N LEU A 77 21.56 -4.22 9.43
CA LEU A 77 22.54 -5.16 8.89
C LEU A 77 23.97 -4.66 9.09
N VAL A 78 24.22 -3.35 8.97
CA VAL A 78 25.53 -2.73 9.26
C VAL A 78 25.94 -2.98 10.71
N ASP A 79 25.01 -2.79 11.64
CA ASP A 79 25.25 -2.99 13.08
C ASP A 79 25.47 -4.47 13.43
N GLU A 80 24.66 -5.38 12.87
CA GLU A 80 24.80 -6.84 13.04
C GLU A 80 26.12 -7.40 12.48
N GLN A 81 26.60 -6.83 11.37
CA GLN A 81 27.87 -7.22 10.76
C GLN A 81 29.07 -6.45 11.35
N HIS A 82 28.85 -5.63 12.38
CA HIS A 82 29.87 -4.82 13.05
C HIS A 82 30.71 -3.96 12.09
N LEU A 83 30.07 -3.45 11.01
CA LEU A 83 30.77 -2.60 10.05
C LEU A 83 31.00 -1.21 10.62
N VAL A 84 32.18 -0.68 10.44
CA VAL A 84 32.49 0.71 10.79
C VAL A 84 31.72 1.64 9.85
N LEU A 85 30.87 2.50 10.40
CA LEU A 85 30.12 3.50 9.64
C LEU A 85 30.74 4.87 9.87
N PRO A 86 31.34 5.50 8.84
CA PRO A 86 31.90 6.84 8.95
C PRO A 86 30.79 7.88 9.20
N ASP A 87 31.07 8.89 10.06
CA ASP A 87 30.10 9.91 10.48
C ASP A 87 29.47 10.65 9.31
N HIS A 88 30.23 10.98 8.28
CA HIS A 88 29.72 11.69 7.11
C HIS A 88 28.73 10.84 6.30
N LEU A 89 28.89 9.49 6.25
CA LEU A 89 27.95 8.60 5.61
C LEU A 89 26.70 8.39 6.48
N ALA A 90 26.89 8.36 7.80
CA ALA A 90 25.77 8.32 8.74
C ALA A 90 24.88 9.57 8.61
N ALA A 91 25.49 10.76 8.57
CA ALA A 91 24.79 12.02 8.38
C ALA A 91 24.07 12.10 7.02
N ALA A 92 24.76 11.66 5.95
CA ALA A 92 24.16 11.61 4.62
C ALA A 92 22.95 10.67 4.56
N ALA A 93 23.02 9.51 5.22
CA ALA A 93 21.89 8.59 5.30
C ALA A 93 20.68 9.24 5.99
N VAL A 94 20.89 9.91 7.13
CA VAL A 94 19.84 10.64 7.85
C VAL A 94 19.21 11.72 6.96
N GLU A 95 20.01 12.50 6.25
CA GLU A 95 19.51 13.52 5.33
C GLU A 95 18.63 12.94 4.22
N GLN A 96 18.99 11.78 3.66
CA GLN A 96 18.18 11.13 2.65
C GLN A 96 16.87 10.58 3.24
N GLU A 97 16.91 10.00 4.43
CA GLU A 97 15.75 9.49 5.14
C GLU A 97 14.75 10.61 5.48
N GLU A 98 15.25 11.79 5.91
CA GLU A 98 14.42 12.98 6.16
C GLU A 98 13.72 13.50 4.89
N ARG A 99 14.28 13.20 3.71
CA ARG A 99 13.67 13.49 2.40
C ARG A 99 12.69 12.40 1.93
N GLY A 100 12.36 11.41 2.77
CA GLY A 100 11.47 10.29 2.43
C GLY A 100 12.10 9.24 1.53
N ARG A 101 13.45 9.10 1.55
CA ARG A 101 14.19 8.12 0.78
C ARG A 101 14.71 7.01 1.68
N THR A 102 14.78 5.79 1.18
CA THR A 102 15.37 4.67 1.91
C THR A 102 16.88 4.70 1.73
N ALA A 103 17.63 4.80 2.82
CA ALA A 103 19.09 4.69 2.82
C ALA A 103 19.50 3.22 2.83
N VAL A 104 20.28 2.80 1.80
CA VAL A 104 20.84 1.47 1.65
C VAL A 104 22.37 1.58 1.78
N PHE A 105 22.92 0.91 2.76
CA PHE A 105 24.35 0.93 3.07
C PHE A 105 25.08 -0.14 2.27
N VAL A 106 26.25 0.22 1.75
CA VAL A 106 27.15 -0.71 1.05
C VAL A 106 28.41 -0.87 1.90
N GLY A 107 28.63 -2.08 2.40
CA GLY A 107 29.78 -2.43 3.22
C GLY A 107 30.77 -3.30 2.46
N GLN A 108 32.06 -3.07 2.64
CA GLN A 108 33.15 -3.89 2.13
C GLN A 108 34.35 -3.83 3.11
N ASP A 109 35.01 -4.94 3.30
CA ASP A 109 36.23 -5.03 4.10
C ASP A 109 36.09 -4.45 5.53
N GLY A 110 34.93 -4.74 6.18
CA GLY A 110 34.67 -4.35 7.56
C GLY A 110 34.18 -2.88 7.74
N GLN A 111 34.00 -2.14 6.66
CA GLN A 111 33.53 -0.76 6.76
C GLN A 111 32.44 -0.43 5.71
N VAL A 112 31.62 0.55 6.01
CA VAL A 112 30.67 1.12 5.04
C VAL A 112 31.43 2.01 4.06
N VAL A 113 31.36 1.67 2.77
CA VAL A 113 32.04 2.38 1.66
C VAL A 113 31.15 3.35 0.92
N GLY A 114 29.84 3.31 1.19
CA GLY A 114 28.89 4.28 0.63
C GLY A 114 27.45 4.00 1.02
N VAL A 115 26.58 4.94 0.66
CA VAL A 115 25.13 4.91 0.88
C VAL A 115 24.43 5.17 -0.45
N LEU A 116 23.45 4.36 -0.77
CA LEU A 116 22.53 4.56 -1.89
C LEU A 116 21.21 5.10 -1.33
N ALA A 117 20.69 6.17 -1.90
CA ALA A 117 19.35 6.64 -1.62
C ALA A 117 18.38 6.05 -2.67
N VAL A 118 17.43 5.28 -2.20
CA VAL A 118 16.38 4.70 -3.04
C VAL A 118 15.07 5.35 -2.69
N ALA A 119 14.38 5.92 -3.69
CA ALA A 119 13.04 6.47 -3.49
C ALA A 119 12.01 5.61 -4.22
N ASP A 120 10.91 5.41 -3.57
CA ASP A 120 9.68 5.07 -4.25
C ASP A 120 8.90 6.35 -4.56
N THR A 121 8.26 6.37 -5.71
CA THR A 121 7.42 7.51 -6.04
C THR A 121 6.11 7.35 -5.30
N VAL A 122 5.81 8.25 -4.37
CA VAL A 122 4.47 8.37 -3.79
C VAL A 122 3.50 8.57 -4.97
N LYS A 123 2.41 7.83 -4.98
CA LYS A 123 1.40 7.97 -6.05
C LYS A 123 0.82 9.38 -6.01
N ASP A 124 0.68 10.01 -7.18
CA ASP A 124 0.26 11.40 -7.30
C ASP A 124 -1.11 11.68 -6.65
N ASP A 125 -1.98 10.66 -6.60
CA ASP A 125 -3.31 10.74 -6.01
C ASP A 125 -3.34 10.44 -4.50
N ALA A 126 -2.21 10.08 -3.87
CA ALA A 126 -2.20 9.58 -2.49
C ALA A 126 -2.69 10.61 -1.47
N ALA A 127 -2.23 11.86 -1.56
CA ALA A 127 -2.64 12.93 -0.62
C ALA A 127 -4.14 13.26 -0.77
N ASP A 128 -4.66 13.34 -2.01
CA ASP A 128 -6.09 13.55 -2.27
C ASP A 128 -6.93 12.41 -1.69
N VAL A 129 -6.54 11.17 -1.95
CA VAL A 129 -7.22 9.97 -1.44
C VAL A 129 -7.28 9.96 0.08
N VAL A 130 -6.15 10.24 0.76
CA VAL A 130 -6.10 10.32 2.22
C VAL A 130 -7.02 11.42 2.74
N GLY A 131 -7.01 12.61 2.13
CA GLY A 131 -7.90 13.71 2.49
C GLY A 131 -9.37 13.34 2.34
N ARG A 132 -9.75 12.65 1.26
CA ARG A 132 -11.13 12.17 1.03
C ARG A 132 -11.54 11.10 2.04
N LEU A 133 -10.64 10.18 2.41
CA LEU A 133 -10.92 9.18 3.45
C LEU A 133 -11.15 9.85 4.81
N HIS A 134 -10.35 10.86 5.17
CA HIS A 134 -10.57 11.65 6.39
C HIS A 134 -11.92 12.40 6.34
N ALA A 135 -12.29 12.99 5.20
CA ALA A 135 -13.59 13.64 5.01
C ALA A 135 -14.78 12.68 5.15
N MET A 136 -14.56 11.37 4.90
CA MET A 136 -15.55 10.33 5.15
C MET A 136 -15.62 9.87 6.61
N GLY A 137 -14.82 10.46 7.51
CA GLY A 137 -14.73 10.11 8.93
C GLY A 137 -13.87 8.86 9.20
N LEU A 138 -13.04 8.45 8.25
CA LEU A 138 -12.13 7.31 8.39
C LEU A 138 -10.77 7.77 8.92
N GLN A 139 -10.18 6.99 9.82
CA GLN A 139 -8.80 7.16 10.24
C GLN A 139 -7.89 6.39 9.29
N VAL A 140 -6.82 7.04 8.83
CA VAL A 140 -5.84 6.41 7.95
C VAL A 140 -4.56 6.15 8.73
N ALA A 141 -4.02 4.93 8.63
CA ALA A 141 -2.75 4.55 9.20
C ALA A 141 -1.85 3.96 8.11
N MET A 142 -0.56 4.25 8.17
CA MET A 142 0.45 3.66 7.31
C MET A 142 1.21 2.58 8.06
N ILE A 143 1.29 1.38 7.47
CA ILE A 143 2.13 0.28 7.95
C ILE A 143 3.21 0.02 6.89
N THR A 144 4.46 0.19 7.26
CA THR A 144 5.59 0.03 6.34
C THR A 144 6.77 -0.69 6.99
N GLY A 145 7.53 -1.40 6.18
CA GLY A 145 8.83 -1.93 6.58
C GLY A 145 9.96 -0.90 6.51
N ASP A 146 9.72 0.31 6.02
CA ASP A 146 10.73 1.37 5.99
C ASP A 146 11.10 1.87 7.39
N ASN A 147 12.28 2.52 7.50
CA ASN A 147 12.68 3.12 8.75
C ASN A 147 11.75 4.28 9.16
N ALA A 148 11.73 4.59 10.46
CA ALA A 148 10.80 5.56 11.04
C ALA A 148 10.92 6.97 10.42
N ARG A 149 12.12 7.42 10.02
CA ARG A 149 12.32 8.75 9.41
C ARG A 149 11.72 8.82 8.01
N THR A 150 12.03 7.85 7.15
CA THR A 150 11.47 7.76 5.80
C THR A 150 9.94 7.67 5.87
N ALA A 151 9.43 6.81 6.74
CA ALA A 151 7.99 6.63 6.93
C ALA A 151 7.30 7.91 7.40
N ALA A 152 7.89 8.64 8.36
CA ALA A 152 7.37 9.92 8.84
C ALA A 152 7.37 11.00 7.75
N ALA A 153 8.43 11.07 6.93
CA ALA A 153 8.51 12.03 5.83
C ALA A 153 7.42 11.78 4.77
N ILE A 154 7.21 10.52 4.37
CA ILE A 154 6.16 10.14 3.43
C ILE A 154 4.78 10.40 4.03
N ALA A 155 4.53 10.01 5.27
CA ALA A 155 3.26 10.21 5.95
C ALA A 155 2.88 11.69 6.03
N LYS A 156 3.85 12.55 6.35
CA LYS A 156 3.67 14.01 6.35
C LYS A 156 3.29 14.54 4.96
N GLN A 157 3.91 14.01 3.91
CA GLN A 157 3.61 14.42 2.52
C GLN A 157 2.18 14.07 2.11
N VAL A 158 1.66 12.92 2.57
CA VAL A 158 0.32 12.44 2.19
C VAL A 158 -0.76 12.75 3.23
N GLY A 159 -0.41 13.35 4.37
CA GLY A 159 -1.37 13.74 5.40
C GLY A 159 -1.81 12.59 6.32
N ILE A 160 -0.94 11.58 6.55
CA ILE A 160 -1.20 10.47 7.48
C ILE A 160 -0.51 10.78 8.82
N GLU A 161 -1.29 10.74 9.92
CA GLU A 161 -0.77 11.01 11.27
C GLU A 161 -0.25 9.73 11.97
N LYS A 162 -0.89 8.59 11.71
CA LYS A 162 -0.55 7.33 12.37
C LYS A 162 0.37 6.50 11.50
N VAL A 163 1.61 6.31 11.94
CA VAL A 163 2.64 5.56 11.22
C VAL A 163 3.15 4.41 12.08
N LEU A 164 3.19 3.22 11.49
CA LEU A 164 3.80 2.02 12.02
C LEU A 164 4.95 1.66 11.08
N ALA A 165 6.15 2.05 11.47
CA ALA A 165 7.38 1.86 10.71
C ALA A 165 8.15 0.61 11.19
N GLU A 166 9.10 0.14 10.39
CA GLU A 166 9.98 -1.00 10.69
C GLU A 166 9.23 -2.32 10.95
N VAL A 167 8.00 -2.44 10.41
CA VAL A 167 7.15 -3.61 10.59
C VAL A 167 7.57 -4.69 9.58
N LEU A 168 7.94 -5.86 10.08
CA LEU A 168 8.24 -7.01 9.24
C LEU A 168 6.95 -7.57 8.61
N PRO A 169 7.01 -8.25 7.46
CA PRO A 169 5.83 -8.80 6.79
C PRO A 169 4.94 -9.65 7.71
N GLN A 170 5.53 -10.50 8.56
CA GLN A 170 4.81 -11.33 9.51
C GLN A 170 4.13 -10.53 10.64
N ASP A 171 4.67 -9.36 10.99
CA ASP A 171 4.17 -8.54 12.09
C ASP A 171 3.01 -7.63 11.65
N LYS A 172 2.80 -7.43 10.35
CA LYS A 172 1.65 -6.67 9.82
C LYS A 172 0.32 -7.26 10.26
N VAL A 173 0.22 -8.58 10.31
CA VAL A 173 -0.97 -9.30 10.81
C VAL A 173 -1.25 -8.97 12.28
N ALA A 174 -0.20 -8.94 13.10
CA ALA A 174 -0.31 -8.60 14.52
C ALA A 174 -0.81 -7.16 14.72
N GLU A 175 -0.37 -6.22 13.88
CA GLU A 175 -0.82 -4.83 13.95
C GLU A 175 -2.29 -4.66 13.53
N VAL A 176 -2.75 -5.37 12.50
CA VAL A 176 -4.17 -5.41 12.12
C VAL A 176 -5.01 -5.96 13.29
N ARG A 177 -4.60 -7.12 13.85
CA ARG A 177 -5.29 -7.73 14.99
C ARG A 177 -5.33 -6.81 16.20
N ARG A 178 -4.23 -6.12 16.51
CA ARG A 178 -4.16 -5.15 17.62
C ARG A 178 -5.19 -4.01 17.47
N LEU A 179 -5.44 -3.56 16.24
CA LEU A 179 -6.46 -2.54 15.95
C LEU A 179 -7.87 -3.12 16.14
N GLN A 180 -8.11 -4.36 15.69
CA GLN A 180 -9.37 -5.06 15.84
C GLN A 180 -9.69 -5.32 17.33
N ASP A 181 -8.69 -5.71 18.13
CA ASP A 181 -8.82 -5.90 19.59
C ASP A 181 -9.20 -4.61 20.34
N GLN A 182 -8.90 -3.43 19.73
CA GLN A 182 -9.34 -2.13 20.23
C GLN A 182 -10.78 -1.78 19.79
N GLY A 183 -11.52 -2.72 19.21
CA GLY A 183 -12.88 -2.52 18.69
C GLY A 183 -12.95 -1.71 17.39
N ARG A 184 -11.86 -1.62 16.64
CA ARG A 184 -11.84 -0.95 15.33
C ARG A 184 -12.22 -1.93 14.24
N VAL A 185 -13.00 -1.46 13.26
CA VAL A 185 -13.19 -2.14 11.98
C VAL A 185 -12.07 -1.71 11.06
N VAL A 186 -11.27 -2.67 10.61
CA VAL A 186 -10.02 -2.42 9.89
C VAL A 186 -10.14 -2.83 8.43
N ALA A 187 -9.96 -1.87 7.52
CA ALA A 187 -9.72 -2.15 6.11
C ALA A 187 -8.20 -2.13 5.85
N MET A 188 -7.66 -3.22 5.35
CA MET A 188 -6.26 -3.31 4.90
C MET A 188 -6.20 -3.08 3.41
N VAL A 189 -5.29 -2.20 2.99
CA VAL A 189 -5.04 -1.89 1.57
C VAL A 189 -3.59 -2.22 1.26
N GLY A 190 -3.34 -3.09 0.30
CA GLY A 190 -1.99 -3.54 -0.05
C GLY A 190 -1.84 -3.95 -1.51
N ASP A 191 -0.62 -4.20 -1.95
CA ASP A 191 -0.29 -4.69 -3.31
C ASP A 191 -0.30 -6.22 -3.44
N GLY A 192 -0.39 -6.91 -2.35
CA GLY A 192 -0.86 -8.28 -2.24
C GLY A 192 0.16 -9.36 -1.98
N VAL A 193 1.39 -9.32 -2.43
CA VAL A 193 2.30 -10.47 -2.24
C VAL A 193 2.77 -10.59 -0.80
N ASN A 194 3.31 -9.52 -0.26
CA ASN A 194 3.80 -9.48 1.12
C ASN A 194 2.72 -9.12 2.14
N ASP A 195 1.59 -8.62 1.67
CA ASP A 195 0.48 -8.14 2.50
C ASP A 195 -0.67 -9.14 2.57
N ALA A 196 -0.66 -10.23 1.78
CA ALA A 196 -1.72 -11.22 1.71
C ALA A 196 -2.20 -11.72 3.10
N PRO A 197 -1.33 -12.09 4.05
CA PRO A 197 -1.79 -12.51 5.37
C PRO A 197 -2.49 -11.38 6.16
N ALA A 198 -2.07 -10.11 5.98
CA ALA A 198 -2.69 -8.96 6.63
C ALA A 198 -4.02 -8.58 5.97
N LEU A 199 -4.14 -8.75 4.63
CA LEU A 199 -5.40 -8.59 3.90
C LEU A 199 -6.45 -9.56 4.39
N VAL A 200 -6.09 -10.85 4.54
CA VAL A 200 -7.01 -11.90 5.08
C VAL A 200 -7.39 -11.63 6.53
N GLN A 201 -6.49 -11.09 7.36
CA GLN A 201 -6.76 -10.81 8.77
C GLN A 201 -7.71 -9.64 8.96
N ALA A 202 -7.71 -8.65 8.05
CA ALA A 202 -8.54 -7.45 8.17
C ALA A 202 -10.04 -7.77 8.05
N ASP A 203 -10.91 -6.87 8.54
CA ASP A 203 -12.36 -6.97 8.35
C ASP A 203 -12.74 -6.71 6.88
N LEU A 204 -11.87 -6.04 6.14
CA LEU A 204 -11.97 -5.82 4.70
C LEU A 204 -10.56 -5.78 4.08
N GLY A 205 -10.23 -6.74 3.24
CA GLY A 205 -9.00 -6.75 2.45
C GLY A 205 -9.20 -6.11 1.08
N ILE A 206 -8.38 -5.13 0.73
CA ILE A 206 -8.41 -4.46 -0.58
C ILE A 206 -7.06 -4.59 -1.25
N ALA A 207 -6.96 -5.34 -2.34
CA ALA A 207 -5.75 -5.44 -3.15
C ALA A 207 -5.74 -4.36 -4.25
N ILE A 208 -4.57 -3.74 -4.47
CA ILE A 208 -4.37 -2.74 -5.51
C ILE A 208 -3.46 -3.28 -6.62
N GLY A 209 -3.91 -3.15 -7.85
CA GLY A 209 -3.14 -3.50 -9.05
C GLY A 209 -3.55 -4.84 -9.65
N THR A 210 -2.86 -5.21 -10.73
CA THR A 210 -2.98 -6.53 -11.37
C THR A 210 -2.20 -7.56 -10.54
N GLY A 211 -2.46 -7.57 -9.21
CA GLY A 211 -1.76 -8.36 -8.24
C GLY A 211 -1.59 -9.82 -8.68
N THR A 212 -0.61 -10.49 -8.11
CA THR A 212 -0.47 -11.94 -8.27
C THR A 212 -1.78 -12.62 -7.89
N ASP A 213 -2.05 -13.80 -8.45
CA ASP A 213 -3.24 -14.59 -8.13
C ASP A 213 -3.45 -14.74 -6.61
N VAL A 214 -2.35 -14.79 -5.84
CA VAL A 214 -2.35 -14.82 -4.36
C VAL A 214 -2.99 -13.58 -3.73
N ALA A 215 -2.78 -12.39 -4.29
CA ALA A 215 -3.38 -11.16 -3.77
C ALA A 215 -4.88 -11.09 -4.05
N ILE A 216 -5.27 -11.55 -5.22
CA ILE A 216 -6.68 -11.61 -5.64
C ILE A 216 -7.44 -12.57 -4.73
N GLU A 217 -6.87 -13.75 -4.44
CA GLU A 217 -7.47 -14.74 -3.54
C GLU A 217 -7.52 -14.29 -2.07
N ALA A 218 -6.57 -13.43 -1.65
CA ALA A 218 -6.46 -12.94 -0.27
C ALA A 218 -7.29 -11.67 0.01
N SER A 219 -7.97 -11.10 -0.99
CA SER A 219 -8.70 -9.84 -0.86
C SER A 219 -10.20 -9.98 -1.10
N ASP A 220 -11.00 -9.20 -0.36
CA ASP A 220 -12.45 -9.08 -0.60
C ASP A 220 -12.75 -8.19 -1.81
N ILE A 221 -11.86 -7.23 -2.08
CA ILE A 221 -11.97 -6.28 -3.20
C ILE A 221 -10.63 -6.19 -3.91
N THR A 222 -10.63 -6.35 -5.24
CA THR A 222 -9.45 -6.14 -6.08
C THR A 222 -9.64 -4.92 -6.98
N LEU A 223 -8.73 -3.94 -6.87
CA LEU A 223 -8.73 -2.73 -7.67
C LEU A 223 -7.82 -2.88 -8.89
N MET A 224 -8.39 -3.27 -10.01
CA MET A 224 -7.66 -3.57 -11.27
C MET A 224 -6.90 -2.38 -11.86
N SER A 225 -7.28 -1.13 -11.51
CA SER A 225 -6.65 0.08 -12.08
C SER A 225 -5.28 0.41 -11.50
N GLY A 226 -4.87 -0.24 -10.41
CA GLY A 226 -3.63 0.10 -9.69
C GLY A 226 -3.62 1.49 -9.03
N ARG A 227 -4.73 2.24 -9.06
CA ARG A 227 -4.90 3.59 -8.51
C ARG A 227 -5.52 3.56 -7.13
N LEU A 228 -5.05 4.45 -6.25
CA LEU A 228 -5.57 4.57 -4.88
C LEU A 228 -6.99 5.14 -4.84
N ASP A 229 -7.39 5.98 -5.80
CA ASP A 229 -8.75 6.53 -5.88
C ASP A 229 -9.83 5.46 -5.95
N GLY A 230 -9.49 4.24 -6.40
CA GLY A 230 -10.37 3.08 -6.39
C GLY A 230 -10.87 2.71 -5.00
N VAL A 231 -10.04 2.90 -3.95
CA VAL A 231 -10.43 2.64 -2.55
C VAL A 231 -11.61 3.54 -2.15
N VAL A 232 -11.47 4.84 -2.40
CA VAL A 232 -12.53 5.82 -2.10
C VAL A 232 -13.80 5.48 -2.86
N ARG A 233 -13.69 5.20 -4.16
CA ARG A 233 -14.83 4.84 -5.01
C ARG A 233 -15.53 3.56 -4.54
N ALA A 234 -14.79 2.56 -4.10
CA ALA A 234 -15.37 1.32 -3.56
C ALA A 234 -16.21 1.60 -2.31
N ILE A 235 -15.70 2.41 -1.39
CA ILE A 235 -16.41 2.81 -0.16
C ILE A 235 -17.65 3.66 -0.50
N GLU A 236 -17.50 4.64 -1.39
CA GLU A 236 -18.62 5.48 -1.84
C GLU A 236 -19.73 4.64 -2.49
N LEU A 237 -19.35 3.73 -3.39
CA LEU A 237 -20.30 2.82 -4.06
C LEU A 237 -21.03 1.93 -3.06
N SER A 238 -20.30 1.35 -2.10
CA SER A 238 -20.88 0.52 -1.04
C SER A 238 -21.90 1.31 -0.21
N ARG A 239 -21.54 2.51 0.26
CA ARG A 239 -22.45 3.39 1.01
C ARG A 239 -23.68 3.77 0.19
N GLN A 240 -23.52 4.11 -1.09
CA GLN A 240 -24.62 4.45 -1.96
C GLN A 240 -25.53 3.24 -2.24
N THR A 241 -24.95 2.06 -2.39
CA THR A 241 -25.69 0.80 -2.58
C THR A 241 -26.55 0.50 -1.35
N LEU A 242 -25.96 0.56 -0.15
CA LEU A 242 -26.70 0.37 1.10
C LEU A 242 -27.83 1.39 1.25
N ARG A 243 -27.58 2.66 0.96
CA ARG A 243 -28.61 3.70 1.00
C ARG A 243 -29.76 3.39 0.05
N THR A 244 -29.44 2.92 -1.15
CA THR A 244 -30.47 2.52 -2.15
C THR A 244 -31.26 1.30 -1.66
N ILE A 245 -30.59 0.31 -1.03
CA ILE A 245 -31.26 -0.85 -0.45
C ILE A 245 -32.25 -0.41 0.65
N TYR A 246 -31.81 0.43 1.60
CA TYR A 246 -32.68 0.94 2.65
C TYR A 246 -33.87 1.75 2.12
N GLN A 247 -33.67 2.56 1.09
CA GLN A 247 -34.75 3.28 0.42
C GLN A 247 -35.75 2.31 -0.21
N ASN A 248 -35.27 1.31 -0.95
CA ASN A 248 -36.12 0.32 -1.59
C ASN A 248 -36.90 -0.50 -0.56
N LEU A 249 -36.27 -0.87 0.54
CA LEU A 249 -36.91 -1.57 1.64
C LEU A 249 -37.96 -0.71 2.32
N GLY A 250 -37.66 0.59 2.54
CA GLY A 250 -38.61 1.56 3.06
C GLY A 250 -39.86 1.71 2.18
N TRP A 251 -39.71 1.79 0.85
CA TRP A 251 -40.83 1.79 -0.08
C TRP A 251 -41.63 0.48 0.00
N ALA A 252 -40.97 -0.66 -0.07
CA ALA A 252 -41.62 -1.96 -0.05
C ALA A 252 -42.44 -2.18 1.24
N PHE A 253 -41.88 -1.87 2.40
CA PHE A 253 -42.61 -1.96 3.66
C PHE A 253 -43.70 -0.89 3.80
N GLY A 254 -43.42 0.34 3.37
CA GLY A 254 -44.37 1.46 3.46
C GLY A 254 -45.67 1.16 2.74
N TYR A 255 -45.61 0.66 1.51
CA TYR A 255 -46.79 0.26 0.74
C TYR A 255 -47.59 -0.85 1.44
N ASN A 256 -46.91 -1.89 1.94
CA ASN A 256 -47.56 -2.98 2.63
C ASN A 256 -48.19 -2.57 3.96
N THR A 257 -47.45 -1.78 4.76
CA THR A 257 -47.94 -1.29 6.07
C THR A 257 -49.16 -0.40 5.93
N ALA A 258 -49.23 0.41 4.86
CA ALA A 258 -50.40 1.22 4.56
C ALA A 258 -51.57 0.39 4.02
N ALA A 259 -51.31 -0.63 3.19
CA ALA A 259 -52.37 -1.43 2.56
C ALA A 259 -53.02 -2.43 3.53
N ILE A 260 -52.34 -2.99 4.50
CA ILE A 260 -52.88 -3.98 5.43
C ILE A 260 -54.05 -3.46 6.26
N PRO A 261 -53.99 -2.29 6.91
CA PRO A 261 -55.13 -1.74 7.65
C PRO A 261 -56.30 -1.43 6.74
N LEU A 262 -56.06 -0.92 5.53
CA LEU A 262 -57.13 -0.64 4.55
C LEU A 262 -57.82 -1.91 4.06
N ALA A 263 -57.08 -2.98 3.90
CA ALA A 263 -57.61 -4.28 3.56
C ALA A 263 -58.44 -4.85 4.73
N ALA A 264 -57.98 -4.73 5.96
CA ALA A 264 -58.66 -5.21 7.16
C ALA A 264 -60.03 -4.47 7.38
N LEU A 265 -60.11 -3.20 7.02
CA LEU A 265 -61.34 -2.41 7.06
C LEU A 265 -62.25 -2.61 5.85
N GLY A 266 -61.88 -3.50 4.92
CA GLY A 266 -62.65 -3.71 3.69
C GLY A 266 -62.63 -2.55 2.69
N ALA A 267 -61.77 -1.57 2.94
CA ALA A 267 -61.66 -0.36 2.10
C ALA A 267 -60.70 -0.51 0.91
N LEU A 268 -60.02 -1.65 0.76
CA LEU A 268 -59.02 -1.89 -0.27
C LEU A 268 -59.68 -2.52 -1.52
N ASN A 269 -59.73 -1.75 -2.61
CA ASN A 269 -60.15 -2.27 -3.90
C ASN A 269 -59.00 -3.13 -4.51
N PRO A 270 -59.26 -4.35 -5.00
CA PRO A 270 -58.25 -5.21 -5.60
C PRO A 270 -57.44 -4.56 -6.75
N VAL A 271 -58.07 -3.73 -7.56
CA VAL A 271 -57.45 -3.02 -8.68
C VAL A 271 -56.44 -1.98 -8.13
N VAL A 272 -56.80 -1.25 -7.07
CA VAL A 272 -55.93 -0.29 -6.40
C VAL A 272 -54.76 -0.99 -5.74
N ALA A 273 -55.00 -2.12 -5.10
CA ALA A 273 -53.92 -2.96 -4.51
C ALA A 273 -52.94 -3.44 -5.57
N GLY A 274 -53.42 -3.96 -6.68
CA GLY A 274 -52.58 -4.40 -7.81
C GLY A 274 -51.76 -3.24 -8.41
N ALA A 275 -52.38 -2.08 -8.60
CA ALA A 275 -51.71 -0.87 -9.08
C ALA A 275 -50.60 -0.42 -8.09
N ALA A 276 -50.88 -0.37 -6.79
CA ALA A 276 -49.89 -0.01 -5.76
C ALA A 276 -48.66 -0.96 -5.74
N MET A 277 -48.88 -2.28 -5.88
CA MET A 277 -47.81 -3.27 -6.00
C MET A 277 -46.99 -3.04 -7.28
N GLY A 278 -47.64 -2.75 -8.41
CA GLY A 278 -46.95 -2.42 -9.66
C GLY A 278 -46.06 -1.17 -9.52
N PHE A 279 -46.61 -0.10 -8.94
CA PHE A 279 -45.83 1.14 -8.67
C PHE A 279 -44.67 0.89 -7.71
N SER A 280 -44.86 0.10 -6.65
CA SER A 280 -43.77 -0.28 -5.72
C SER A 280 -42.61 -0.96 -6.47
N SER A 281 -42.93 -1.94 -7.31
CA SER A 281 -41.92 -2.68 -8.10
C SER A 281 -41.16 -1.77 -9.06
N VAL A 282 -41.88 -0.91 -9.79
CA VAL A 282 -41.31 0.08 -10.72
C VAL A 282 -40.41 1.06 -9.97
N SER A 283 -40.83 1.54 -8.80
CA SER A 283 -40.06 2.46 -7.97
C SER A 283 -38.73 1.84 -7.50
N VAL A 284 -38.75 0.60 -7.03
CA VAL A 284 -37.57 -0.15 -6.59
C VAL A 284 -36.59 -0.35 -7.75
N VAL A 285 -37.10 -0.79 -8.92
CA VAL A 285 -36.25 -0.99 -10.11
C VAL A 285 -35.65 0.34 -10.57
N THR A 286 -36.46 1.39 -10.67
CA THR A 286 -35.98 2.70 -11.12
C THR A 286 -34.94 3.28 -10.18
N ASN A 287 -35.14 3.18 -8.85
CA ASN A 287 -34.18 3.63 -7.86
C ASN A 287 -32.88 2.85 -7.93
N SER A 288 -32.97 1.52 -8.10
CA SER A 288 -31.78 0.66 -8.26
C SER A 288 -30.99 0.98 -9.54
N LEU A 289 -31.67 1.30 -10.63
CA LEU A 289 -31.02 1.69 -11.89
C LEU A 289 -30.23 3.00 -11.79
N ARG A 290 -30.50 3.85 -10.78
CA ARG A 290 -29.68 5.06 -10.53
C ARG A 290 -28.24 4.73 -10.17
N LEU A 291 -27.98 3.55 -9.56
CA LEU A 291 -26.60 3.09 -9.29
C LEU A 291 -25.77 2.90 -10.56
N ARG A 292 -26.37 2.64 -11.71
CA ARG A 292 -25.64 2.55 -12.99
C ARG A 292 -25.01 3.87 -13.44
N ARG A 293 -25.45 4.99 -12.88
CA ARG A 293 -24.90 6.33 -13.14
C ARG A 293 -23.75 6.67 -12.18
N PHE A 294 -23.53 5.85 -11.13
CA PHE A 294 -22.44 6.06 -10.20
C PHE A 294 -21.08 6.11 -10.94
N GLY A 295 -20.28 7.13 -10.68
CA GLY A 295 -18.98 7.32 -11.31
C GLY A 295 -18.99 7.82 -12.77
N ARG A 296 -20.16 8.03 -13.40
CA ARG A 296 -20.24 8.67 -14.71
C ARG A 296 -20.14 10.21 -14.65
N ASP A 297 -20.62 10.79 -13.55
CA ASP A 297 -20.62 12.25 -13.34
C ASP A 297 -19.26 12.78 -12.85
N GLY A 298 -18.28 11.91 -12.52
CA GLY A 298 -16.94 12.26 -12.05
C GLY A 298 -15.86 12.33 -13.13
N ARG A 299 -16.21 12.39 -14.41
CA ARG A 299 -15.23 12.53 -15.52
C ARG A 299 -15.02 13.98 -15.99
N THR A 300 -15.60 14.95 -15.30
CA THR A 300 -15.38 16.37 -15.57
C THR A 300 -15.12 17.10 -14.25
N ALA A 301 -13.89 17.07 -13.78
CA ALA A 301 -13.24 18.12 -12.99
C ALA A 301 -11.73 17.78 -12.93
#